data_9aad2ac65f911c4ca27c6fdffa54ebe8
#
_entry.id   9aad2ac65f911c4ca27c6fdffa54ebe8
#
_cell.length_a   1.000
_cell.length_b   1.000
_cell.length_c   1.000
_cell.angle_alpha   90.00
_cell.angle_beta   90.00
_cell.angle_gamma   90.00
#
_symmetry.space_group_name_H-M   'P 1'
#
loop_
_entity.id
_entity.type
_entity.pdbx_description
1 polymer ?
#
loop_
_entity_poly.entity_id
_entity_poly.type
_entity_poly.pdbx_seq_one_letter_code
_entity_poly.pdbx_strand_id
1 'polypeptide(L)'
;MINEINIKGWDNKIVNHPKVVYPQCNDSGAPRNYFVSLFVGARGSGKTYLLTKLLKTFEEKKCYKDGEEVPQRIVLISPTAHSDSNVIFKSLKNLDWDIDVLTEYSDEILKQKIQEVKKDLDESKEYQQYEKCYNKFKKVSIDKLTDEECELLYKYDFEEFKNIPEPKYPNGFLLHWVIDDMIGSNIFKNGKSAFTNLVTRNRHVVPGNIIIATQAIMQIPKTIRLNSNLIVLFKFANKKQVIDDIHPVVSAYVTEDQLMELYEYATSEAHNALVIDGTSSKIIFKKNFDKILELNT
;
A
#
# COMPACT_ATOMS: atom_id res chain seq x y z
N MET A 1 7.25 0.04 40.13
CA MET A 1 7.82 1.32 39.62
C MET A 1 9.07 0.98 38.83
N ILE A 2 9.15 1.45 37.60
CA ILE A 2 10.35 1.27 36.74
C ILE A 2 11.16 2.56 36.89
N ASN A 3 12.44 2.44 37.24
CA ASN A 3 13.36 3.59 37.29
C ASN A 3 14.17 3.61 36.00
N GLU A 4 14.17 4.74 35.28
CA GLU A 4 14.98 4.96 34.10
C GLU A 4 16.34 5.53 34.49
N ILE A 5 17.42 4.95 33.97
CA ILE A 5 18.78 5.44 34.18
C ILE A 5 19.34 5.82 32.81
N ASN A 6 19.72 7.09 32.63
CA ASN A 6 20.31 7.56 31.40
C ASN A 6 21.72 6.99 31.19
N ILE A 7 21.96 6.39 30.04
CA ILE A 7 23.27 5.89 29.63
C ILE A 7 24.03 7.03 28.98
N LYS A 8 25.13 7.51 29.63
CA LYS A 8 25.99 8.54 29.07
C LYS A 8 26.63 8.08 27.75
N GLY A 9 26.68 8.97 26.76
CA GLY A 9 27.34 8.71 25.48
C GLY A 9 26.44 8.18 24.37
N TRP A 10 25.12 8.10 24.59
CA TRP A 10 24.13 7.75 23.56
C TRP A 10 23.45 8.97 22.92
N ASP A 11 23.98 10.19 23.17
CA ASP A 11 23.43 11.45 22.64
C ASP A 11 23.92 11.75 21.21
N ASN A 12 24.36 10.74 20.47
CA ASN A 12 24.78 10.90 19.08
C ASN A 12 23.63 11.42 18.23
N LYS A 13 23.78 12.60 17.67
CA LYS A 13 22.83 13.16 16.71
C LYS A 13 22.78 12.25 15.48
N ILE A 14 21.72 11.48 15.36
CA ILE A 14 21.41 10.75 14.13
C ILE A 14 21.07 11.80 13.07
N VAL A 15 21.65 11.67 11.87
CA VAL A 15 21.28 12.49 10.73
C VAL A 15 19.76 12.39 10.56
N ASN A 16 19.07 13.52 10.62
CA ASN A 16 17.63 13.55 10.39
C ASN A 16 17.36 13.00 8.99
N HIS A 17 16.81 11.80 8.93
CA HIS A 17 16.26 11.31 7.66
C HIS A 17 15.20 12.29 7.17
N PRO A 18 15.21 12.69 5.90
CA PRO A 18 14.16 13.52 5.35
C PRO A 18 12.82 12.82 5.63
N LYS A 19 11.84 13.56 6.12
CA LYS A 19 10.49 13.03 6.33
C LYS A 19 9.98 12.54 4.98
N VAL A 20 9.81 11.23 4.84
CA VAL A 20 9.20 10.67 3.64
C VAL A 20 7.72 11.05 3.67
N VAL A 21 7.31 11.93 2.78
CA VAL A 21 5.91 12.31 2.61
C VAL A 21 5.25 11.27 1.72
N TYR A 22 4.28 10.56 2.28
CA TYR A 22 3.47 9.58 1.55
C TYR A 22 2.21 10.26 1.02
N PRO A 23 1.72 9.91 -0.20
CA PRO A 23 0.41 10.34 -0.65
C PRO A 23 -0.66 9.95 0.37
N GLN A 24 -1.58 10.86 0.69
CA GLN A 24 -2.66 10.59 1.65
C GLN A 24 -4.01 10.87 1.00
N CYS A 25 -5.00 10.05 1.34
CA CYS A 25 -6.39 10.29 1.00
C CYS A 25 -7.01 11.28 2.00
N ASN A 26 -7.86 12.18 1.51
CA ASN A 26 -8.58 13.15 2.34
C ASN A 26 -9.79 12.56 3.08
N ASP A 27 -9.73 11.28 3.44
CA ASP A 27 -10.77 10.58 4.18
C ASP A 27 -10.24 10.06 5.51
N SER A 28 -10.86 10.44 6.62
CA SER A 28 -10.45 10.02 7.97
C SER A 28 -10.65 8.52 8.23
N GLY A 29 -11.49 7.86 7.45
CA GLY A 29 -11.74 6.42 7.51
C GLY A 29 -10.75 5.60 6.67
N ALA A 30 -10.08 6.23 5.69
CA ALA A 30 -9.13 5.55 4.83
C ALA A 30 -7.84 5.20 5.58
N PRO A 31 -7.24 4.03 5.32
CA PRO A 31 -5.94 3.69 5.86
C PRO A 31 -4.85 4.59 5.27
N ARG A 32 -3.77 4.82 6.03
CA ARG A 32 -2.60 5.53 5.50
C ARG A 32 -1.92 4.72 4.41
N ASN A 33 -1.59 5.35 3.30
CA ASN A 33 -0.99 4.69 2.15
C ASN A 33 0.37 4.03 2.45
N TYR A 34 0.77 3.15 1.55
CA TYR A 34 1.91 2.23 1.64
C TYR A 34 1.68 1.13 2.69
N PHE A 35 0.44 0.68 2.78
CA PHE A 35 0.05 -0.47 3.60
C PHE A 35 0.22 -1.81 2.86
N VAL A 36 0.29 -2.86 3.66
CA VAL A 36 0.10 -4.24 3.22
C VAL A 36 -1.17 -4.75 3.88
N SER A 37 -2.16 -5.13 3.07
CA SER A 37 -3.44 -5.58 3.59
C SER A 37 -3.78 -7.02 3.26
N LEU A 38 -4.51 -7.67 4.18
CA LEU A 38 -5.09 -8.99 4.01
C LEU A 38 -6.62 -8.90 4.13
N PHE A 39 -7.33 -9.19 3.05
CA PHE A 39 -8.77 -9.37 3.02
C PHE A 39 -9.07 -10.86 3.11
N VAL A 40 -9.53 -11.33 4.27
CA VAL A 40 -9.66 -12.76 4.56
C VAL A 40 -11.12 -13.14 4.82
N GLY A 41 -11.60 -14.14 4.10
CA GLY A 41 -12.97 -14.64 4.28
C GLY A 41 -13.37 -15.66 3.22
N ALA A 42 -14.42 -16.43 3.46
CA ALA A 42 -14.91 -17.43 2.53
C ALA A 42 -15.36 -16.84 1.17
N ARG A 43 -15.56 -17.68 0.19
CA ARG A 43 -16.17 -17.26 -1.08
C ARG A 43 -17.55 -16.64 -0.82
N GLY A 44 -17.85 -15.53 -1.47
CA GLY A 44 -19.13 -14.82 -1.29
C GLY A 44 -19.24 -14.00 -0.01
N SER A 45 -18.17 -13.89 0.81
CA SER A 45 -18.19 -13.12 2.07
C SER A 45 -18.24 -11.60 1.90
N GLY A 46 -17.99 -11.06 0.70
CA GLY A 46 -17.97 -9.62 0.44
C GLY A 46 -16.54 -9.02 0.26
N LYS A 47 -15.48 -9.83 0.27
CA LYS A 47 -14.08 -9.35 0.09
C LYS A 47 -13.93 -8.41 -1.09
N THR A 48 -14.29 -8.89 -2.26
CA THR A 48 -14.21 -8.14 -3.52
C THR A 48 -14.98 -6.83 -3.47
N TYR A 49 -16.18 -6.85 -2.88
CA TYR A 49 -17.01 -5.65 -2.73
C TYR A 49 -16.31 -4.60 -1.84
N LEU A 50 -15.87 -5.01 -0.66
CA LEU A 50 -15.24 -4.07 0.30
C LEU A 50 -13.89 -3.57 -0.21
N LEU A 51 -13.10 -4.43 -0.88
CA LEU A 51 -11.85 -4.04 -1.55
C LEU A 51 -12.13 -2.98 -2.64
N THR A 52 -13.12 -3.22 -3.49
CA THR A 52 -13.51 -2.27 -4.55
C THR A 52 -14.02 -0.96 -3.96
N LYS A 53 -14.79 -1.03 -2.85
CA LYS A 53 -15.26 0.16 -2.13
C LYS A 53 -14.07 0.99 -1.61
N LEU A 54 -13.04 0.34 -1.05
CA LEU A 54 -11.82 1.01 -0.61
C LEU A 54 -11.11 1.73 -1.77
N LEU A 55 -10.92 1.06 -2.91
CA LEU A 55 -10.30 1.66 -4.09
C LEU A 55 -11.13 2.83 -4.65
N LYS A 56 -12.46 2.69 -4.69
CA LYS A 56 -13.35 3.81 -5.07
C LYS A 56 -13.27 4.99 -4.11
N THR A 57 -13.07 4.73 -2.81
CA THR A 57 -12.86 5.81 -1.83
C THR A 57 -11.59 6.60 -2.15
N PHE A 58 -10.51 5.94 -2.53
CA PHE A 58 -9.29 6.61 -2.99
C PHE A 58 -9.52 7.43 -4.27
N GLU A 59 -10.36 6.95 -5.18
CA GLU A 59 -10.74 7.69 -6.40
C GLU A 59 -11.56 8.93 -6.07
N GLU A 60 -12.63 8.77 -5.30
CA GLU A 60 -13.57 9.86 -4.98
C GLU A 60 -12.93 10.95 -4.12
N LYS A 61 -12.11 10.56 -3.14
CA LYS A 61 -11.47 11.49 -2.20
C LYS A 61 -10.14 12.01 -2.69
N LYS A 62 -9.60 11.42 -3.75
CA LYS A 62 -8.28 11.69 -4.31
C LYS A 62 -7.14 11.51 -3.30
N CYS A 63 -5.95 11.33 -3.78
CA CYS A 63 -4.76 11.27 -2.94
C CYS A 63 -3.84 12.45 -3.28
N TYR A 64 -3.27 13.06 -2.25
CA TYR A 64 -2.43 14.24 -2.38
C TYR A 64 -1.06 14.00 -1.75
N LYS A 65 -0.05 14.54 -2.39
CA LYS A 65 1.32 14.60 -1.91
C LYS A 65 1.84 16.02 -2.11
N ASP A 66 2.34 16.63 -1.04
CA ASP A 66 2.84 18.02 -1.06
C ASP A 66 1.82 19.04 -1.62
N GLY A 67 0.52 18.76 -1.48
CA GLY A 67 -0.57 19.61 -1.95
C GLY A 67 -1.04 19.34 -3.39
N GLU A 68 -0.36 18.48 -4.13
CA GLU A 68 -0.72 18.09 -5.48
C GLU A 68 -1.45 16.75 -5.52
N GLU A 69 -2.46 16.65 -6.38
CA GLU A 69 -3.15 15.39 -6.65
C GLU A 69 -2.20 14.40 -7.32
N VAL A 70 -2.17 13.17 -6.81
CA VAL A 70 -1.34 12.10 -7.32
C VAL A 70 -2.24 11.09 -8.03
N PRO A 71 -2.05 10.84 -9.34
CA PRO A 71 -2.80 9.84 -10.08
C PRO A 71 -2.56 8.45 -9.51
N GLN A 72 -3.49 7.54 -9.76
CA GLN A 72 -3.44 6.20 -9.21
C GLN A 72 -3.23 5.17 -10.31
N ARG A 73 -2.50 4.12 -10.00
CA ARG A 73 -2.21 3.00 -10.89
C ARG A 73 -2.45 1.69 -10.18
N ILE A 74 -3.02 0.72 -10.88
CA ILE A 74 -3.26 -0.64 -10.35
C ILE A 74 -2.45 -1.66 -11.15
N VAL A 75 -1.81 -2.58 -10.44
CA VAL A 75 -1.34 -3.86 -11.00
C VAL A 75 -2.17 -4.96 -10.37
N LEU A 76 -3.11 -5.50 -11.15
CA LEU A 76 -3.98 -6.60 -10.75
C LEU A 76 -3.32 -7.93 -11.13
N ILE A 77 -3.06 -8.78 -10.14
CA ILE A 77 -2.58 -10.16 -10.34
C ILE A 77 -3.73 -11.09 -10.00
N SER A 78 -4.34 -11.66 -11.03
CA SER A 78 -5.48 -12.58 -10.87
C SER A 78 -5.64 -13.49 -12.09
N PRO A 79 -5.66 -14.81 -11.93
CA PRO A 79 -5.86 -15.74 -13.05
C PRO A 79 -7.27 -15.64 -13.65
N THR A 80 -8.21 -15.08 -12.93
CA THR A 80 -9.61 -14.92 -13.33
C THR A 80 -9.95 -13.51 -13.81
N ALA A 81 -8.96 -12.61 -13.96
CA ALA A 81 -9.19 -11.20 -14.25
C ALA A 81 -10.09 -10.95 -15.46
N HIS A 82 -9.93 -11.71 -16.53
CA HIS A 82 -10.72 -11.57 -17.76
C HIS A 82 -12.00 -12.42 -17.80
N SER A 83 -12.30 -13.17 -16.73
CA SER A 83 -13.54 -13.92 -16.67
C SER A 83 -14.76 -13.01 -16.48
N ASP A 84 -15.90 -13.40 -17.03
CA ASP A 84 -17.17 -12.66 -16.88
C ASP A 84 -17.61 -12.57 -15.42
N SER A 85 -17.12 -13.42 -14.56
CA SER A 85 -17.40 -13.45 -13.13
C SER A 85 -16.47 -12.55 -12.29
N ASN A 86 -15.40 -11.98 -12.86
CA ASN A 86 -14.46 -11.15 -12.10
C ASN A 86 -15.03 -9.75 -11.86
N VAL A 87 -15.58 -9.55 -10.66
CA VAL A 87 -16.20 -8.28 -10.25
C VAL A 87 -15.14 -7.21 -10.03
N ILE A 88 -13.92 -7.57 -9.57
CA ILE A 88 -12.83 -6.60 -9.34
C ILE A 88 -12.50 -5.92 -10.66
N PHE A 89 -12.10 -6.66 -11.67
CA PHE A 89 -11.70 -6.09 -12.96
C PHE A 89 -12.80 -5.23 -13.58
N LYS A 90 -14.05 -5.72 -13.57
CA LYS A 90 -15.18 -4.92 -14.08
C LYS A 90 -15.40 -3.63 -13.33
N SER A 91 -15.24 -3.66 -12.01
CA SER A 91 -15.41 -2.46 -11.17
C SER A 91 -14.24 -1.47 -11.34
N LEU A 92 -13.02 -1.98 -11.48
CA LEU A 92 -11.82 -1.16 -11.68
C LEU A 92 -11.80 -0.52 -13.06
N LYS A 93 -12.29 -1.21 -14.09
CA LYS A 93 -12.33 -0.70 -15.48
C LYS A 93 -13.13 0.61 -15.62
N ASN A 94 -14.00 0.91 -14.66
CA ASN A 94 -14.76 2.15 -14.62
C ASN A 94 -14.05 3.28 -13.86
N LEU A 95 -12.87 3.03 -13.29
CA LEU A 95 -12.03 4.05 -12.67
C LEU A 95 -11.16 4.69 -13.75
N ASP A 96 -10.89 5.99 -13.60
CA ASP A 96 -9.96 6.71 -14.47
C ASP A 96 -8.51 6.46 -14.02
N TRP A 97 -8.14 5.17 -13.95
CA TRP A 97 -6.84 4.71 -13.49
C TRP A 97 -6.15 3.85 -14.54
N ASP A 98 -4.83 3.88 -14.55
CA ASP A 98 -4.06 2.90 -15.30
C ASP A 98 -4.13 1.54 -14.64
N ILE A 99 -4.58 0.54 -15.39
CA ILE A 99 -4.75 -0.83 -14.88
C ILE A 99 -3.91 -1.79 -15.71
N ASP A 100 -2.87 -2.32 -15.09
CA ASP A 100 -2.09 -3.44 -15.61
C ASP A 100 -2.65 -4.76 -15.09
N VAL A 101 -2.84 -5.74 -15.95
CA VAL A 101 -3.39 -7.06 -15.58
C VAL A 101 -2.38 -8.15 -15.84
N LEU A 102 -2.07 -8.92 -14.80
CA LEU A 102 -1.26 -10.14 -14.88
C LEU A 102 -2.17 -11.36 -14.60
N THR A 103 -2.46 -12.15 -15.61
CA THR A 103 -3.30 -13.36 -15.47
C THR A 103 -2.49 -14.58 -15.03
N GLU A 104 -1.17 -14.51 -15.20
CA GLU A 104 -0.23 -15.55 -14.81
C GLU A 104 0.80 -14.99 -13.84
N TYR A 105 1.31 -15.85 -12.98
CA TYR A 105 2.37 -15.50 -12.04
C TYR A 105 3.60 -16.38 -12.25
N SER A 106 4.73 -15.72 -12.48
CA SER A 106 6.05 -16.23 -12.17
C SER A 106 6.89 -15.13 -11.51
N ASP A 107 7.96 -15.50 -10.84
CA ASP A 107 8.88 -14.54 -10.25
C ASP A 107 9.51 -13.61 -11.32
N GLU A 108 9.71 -14.14 -12.54
CA GLU A 108 10.24 -13.42 -13.70
C GLU A 108 9.24 -12.35 -14.17
N ILE A 109 7.98 -12.74 -14.37
CA ILE A 109 6.90 -11.80 -14.78
C ILE A 109 6.76 -10.68 -13.75
N LEU A 110 6.75 -11.03 -12.46
CA LEU A 110 6.64 -10.00 -11.41
C LEU A 110 7.87 -9.09 -11.38
N LYS A 111 9.08 -9.63 -11.52
CA LYS A 111 10.31 -8.80 -11.56
C LYS A 111 10.31 -7.84 -12.75
N GLN A 112 9.88 -8.31 -13.93
CA GLN A 112 9.74 -7.46 -15.13
C GLN A 112 8.74 -6.31 -14.87
N LYS A 113 7.57 -6.63 -14.30
CA LYS A 113 6.56 -5.60 -13.97
C LYS A 113 7.07 -4.61 -12.90
N ILE A 114 7.79 -5.10 -11.89
CA ILE A 114 8.44 -4.23 -10.89
C ILE A 114 9.46 -3.29 -11.55
N GLN A 115 10.27 -3.77 -12.50
CA GLN A 115 11.25 -2.95 -13.21
C GLN A 115 10.57 -1.88 -14.08
N GLU A 116 9.49 -2.24 -14.79
CA GLU A 116 8.69 -1.31 -15.58
C GLU A 116 8.11 -0.18 -14.71
N VAL A 117 7.43 -0.54 -13.63
CA VAL A 117 6.86 0.45 -12.69
C VAL A 117 7.94 1.31 -12.04
N LYS A 118 9.11 0.72 -11.72
CA LYS A 118 10.25 1.46 -11.18
C LYS A 118 10.80 2.46 -12.17
N LYS A 119 10.89 2.11 -13.44
CA LYS A 119 11.30 3.01 -14.52
C LYS A 119 10.39 4.24 -14.57
N ASP A 120 9.07 4.03 -14.59
CA ASP A 120 8.11 5.13 -14.61
C ASP A 120 8.24 6.05 -13.37
N LEU A 121 8.51 5.48 -12.18
CA LEU A 121 8.77 6.25 -10.96
C LEU A 121 10.08 7.03 -11.01
N ASP A 122 11.13 6.46 -11.59
CA ASP A 122 12.44 7.11 -11.68
C ASP A 122 12.40 8.24 -12.73
N GLU A 123 11.70 8.05 -13.86
CA GLU A 123 11.43 9.10 -14.85
C GLU A 123 10.65 10.28 -14.22
N SER A 124 9.63 9.98 -13.42
CA SER A 124 8.85 11.01 -12.70
C SER A 124 9.72 11.80 -11.74
N LYS A 125 10.60 11.12 -10.98
CA LYS A 125 11.52 11.77 -10.03
C LYS A 125 12.52 12.66 -10.75
N GLU A 126 13.10 12.17 -11.84
CA GLU A 126 14.08 12.92 -12.62
C GLU A 126 13.44 14.19 -13.20
N TYR A 127 12.21 14.07 -13.73
CA TYR A 127 11.43 15.20 -14.22
C TYR A 127 11.18 16.26 -13.14
N GLN A 128 10.72 15.85 -11.95
CA GLN A 128 10.50 16.76 -10.82
C GLN A 128 11.81 17.40 -10.32
N GLN A 129 12.91 16.66 -10.33
CA GLN A 129 14.22 17.22 -9.97
C GLN A 129 14.68 18.26 -10.99
N TYR A 130 14.55 17.95 -12.28
CA TYR A 130 14.87 18.89 -13.35
C TYR A 130 14.02 20.17 -13.25
N GLU A 131 12.71 20.04 -13.03
CA GLU A 131 11.83 21.20 -12.85
C GLU A 131 12.28 22.09 -11.68
N LYS A 132 12.65 21.50 -10.55
CA LYS A 132 13.19 22.25 -9.40
C LYS A 132 14.51 22.94 -9.73
N CYS A 133 15.42 22.25 -10.39
CA CYS A 133 16.72 22.79 -10.81
C CYS A 133 16.53 23.93 -11.82
N TYR A 134 15.65 23.74 -12.80
CA TYR A 134 15.36 24.76 -13.81
C TYR A 134 14.71 26.02 -13.22
N ASN A 135 13.75 25.84 -12.30
CA ASN A 135 13.12 26.95 -11.58
C ASN A 135 14.09 27.68 -10.63
N LYS A 136 15.09 26.97 -10.08
CA LYS A 136 16.17 27.57 -9.30
C LYS A 136 17.13 28.35 -10.20
N PHE A 137 17.55 27.77 -11.32
CA PHE A 137 18.41 28.42 -12.35
C PHE A 137 17.84 29.75 -12.84
N LYS A 138 16.52 29.83 -13.08
CA LYS A 138 15.86 31.10 -13.50
C LYS A 138 15.94 32.21 -12.45
N LYS A 139 16.20 31.87 -11.18
CA LYS A 139 16.17 32.83 -10.07
C LYS A 139 17.56 33.19 -9.54
N VAL A 140 18.55 32.34 -9.80
CA VAL A 140 19.89 32.49 -9.26
C VAL A 140 20.92 32.28 -10.37
N SER A 141 22.13 32.81 -10.14
CA SER A 141 23.28 32.62 -11.04
C SER A 141 23.77 31.15 -11.00
N ILE A 142 24.31 30.64 -12.09
CA ILE A 142 24.72 29.24 -12.27
C ILE A 142 25.75 28.78 -11.25
N ASP A 143 26.60 29.69 -10.78
CA ASP A 143 27.59 29.45 -9.72
C ASP A 143 27.00 29.13 -8.35
N LYS A 144 25.68 29.29 -8.16
CA LYS A 144 24.94 28.94 -6.97
C LYS A 144 24.23 27.59 -7.06
N LEU A 145 24.36 26.89 -8.18
CA LEU A 145 23.88 25.54 -8.37
C LEU A 145 24.94 24.54 -7.91
N THR A 146 24.50 23.35 -7.47
CA THR A 146 25.43 22.25 -7.21
C THR A 146 25.88 21.59 -8.51
N ASP A 147 26.97 20.83 -8.46
CA ASP A 147 27.47 20.11 -9.63
C ASP A 147 26.41 19.15 -10.18
N GLU A 148 25.68 18.43 -9.30
CA GLU A 148 24.60 17.53 -9.73
C GLU A 148 23.41 18.28 -10.38
N GLU A 149 23.09 19.49 -9.89
CA GLU A 149 22.06 20.35 -10.50
C GLU A 149 22.52 20.82 -11.89
N CYS A 150 23.76 21.19 -12.04
CA CYS A 150 24.34 21.57 -13.32
C CYS A 150 24.36 20.40 -14.31
N GLU A 151 24.81 19.22 -13.89
CA GLU A 151 24.83 18.00 -14.71
C GLU A 151 23.42 17.66 -15.23
N LEU A 152 22.41 17.75 -14.34
CA LEU A 152 21.02 17.48 -14.72
C LEU A 152 20.49 18.50 -15.74
N LEU A 153 20.83 19.79 -15.59
CA LEU A 153 20.43 20.83 -16.53
C LEU A 153 21.10 20.61 -17.90
N TYR A 154 22.42 20.35 -17.93
CA TYR A 154 23.17 20.10 -19.17
C TYR A 154 22.70 18.83 -19.91
N LYS A 155 22.25 17.81 -19.18
CA LYS A 155 21.73 16.56 -19.77
C LYS A 155 20.57 16.82 -20.74
N TYR A 156 19.77 17.86 -20.48
CA TYR A 156 18.55 18.17 -21.22
C TYR A 156 18.61 19.50 -21.99
N ASP A 157 19.80 20.05 -22.21
CA ASP A 157 19.98 21.32 -22.95
C ASP A 157 19.02 22.42 -22.43
N PHE A 158 19.34 22.95 -21.26
CA PHE A 158 18.49 23.75 -20.38
C PHE A 158 18.04 25.12 -20.90
N GLU A 159 18.29 25.46 -22.17
CA GLU A 159 17.81 26.70 -22.77
C GLU A 159 16.26 26.78 -22.69
N GLU A 160 15.57 25.64 -22.86
CA GLU A 160 14.14 25.55 -22.68
C GLU A 160 13.76 24.36 -21.77
N PHE A 161 12.80 24.57 -20.83
CA PHE A 161 12.28 23.50 -19.99
C PHE A 161 11.69 22.31 -20.76
N LYS A 162 11.17 22.58 -21.96
CA LYS A 162 10.56 21.57 -22.85
C LYS A 162 11.54 20.51 -23.38
N ASN A 163 12.85 20.71 -23.19
CA ASN A 163 13.85 19.76 -23.69
C ASN A 163 13.88 18.45 -22.90
N ILE A 164 13.37 18.43 -21.66
CA ILE A 164 13.14 17.17 -20.96
C ILE A 164 11.82 16.54 -21.45
N PRO A 165 11.81 15.26 -21.84
CA PRO A 165 10.58 14.57 -22.19
C PRO A 165 9.63 14.49 -20.98
N GLU A 166 8.39 14.89 -21.16
CA GLU A 166 7.38 14.78 -20.12
C GLU A 166 7.05 13.30 -19.90
N PRO A 167 7.25 12.76 -18.70
CA PRO A 167 6.92 11.37 -18.40
C PRO A 167 5.41 11.18 -18.30
N LYS A 168 4.96 9.93 -18.41
CA LYS A 168 3.55 9.58 -18.25
C LYS A 168 2.94 10.09 -16.92
N TYR A 169 3.75 10.18 -15.87
CA TYR A 169 3.35 10.63 -14.54
C TYR A 169 4.27 11.73 -14.02
N PRO A 170 4.12 12.99 -14.45
CA PRO A 170 5.03 14.09 -14.07
C PRO A 170 5.14 14.26 -12.55
N ASN A 171 4.03 14.12 -11.83
CA ASN A 171 3.95 14.26 -10.36
C ASN A 171 4.11 12.93 -9.61
N GLY A 172 4.48 11.85 -10.31
CA GLY A 172 4.47 10.50 -9.76
C GLY A 172 3.07 9.89 -9.75
N PHE A 173 2.91 8.75 -9.08
CA PHE A 173 1.63 8.06 -8.93
C PHE A 173 1.57 7.26 -7.62
N LEU A 174 0.37 6.96 -7.16
CA LEU A 174 0.12 6.01 -6.09
C LEU A 174 -0.19 4.64 -6.69
N LEU A 175 0.64 3.66 -6.37
CA LEU A 175 0.51 2.29 -6.88
C LEU A 175 -0.30 1.42 -5.93
N HIS A 176 -1.18 0.60 -6.51
CA HIS A 176 -1.91 -0.47 -5.82
C HIS A 176 -1.60 -1.82 -6.47
N TRP A 177 -0.91 -2.69 -5.75
CA TRP A 177 -0.78 -4.10 -6.09
C TRP A 177 -2.00 -4.83 -5.55
N VAL A 178 -2.84 -5.36 -6.42
CA VAL A 178 -4.04 -6.11 -6.04
C VAL A 178 -3.86 -7.58 -6.43
N ILE A 179 -3.83 -8.45 -5.44
CA ILE A 179 -3.65 -9.89 -5.59
C ILE A 179 -4.97 -10.57 -5.23
N ASP A 180 -5.63 -11.16 -6.22
CA ASP A 180 -6.92 -11.80 -6.03
C ASP A 180 -6.93 -13.23 -6.57
N ASP A 181 -7.52 -14.14 -5.77
CA ASP A 181 -7.75 -15.56 -6.08
C ASP A 181 -6.48 -16.33 -6.51
N MET A 182 -5.34 -16.01 -5.88
CA MET A 182 -4.05 -16.64 -6.15
C MET A 182 -3.77 -17.86 -5.26
N ILE A 183 -4.80 -18.40 -4.59
CA ILE A 183 -4.72 -19.62 -3.78
C ILE A 183 -4.29 -20.79 -4.67
N GLY A 184 -3.25 -21.53 -4.22
CA GLY A 184 -2.70 -22.65 -5.00
C GLY A 184 -1.65 -22.26 -6.05
N SER A 185 -1.47 -20.97 -6.33
CA SER A 185 -0.38 -20.51 -7.19
C SER A 185 0.97 -20.51 -6.46
N ASN A 186 2.04 -20.31 -7.22
CA ASN A 186 3.41 -20.28 -6.69
C ASN A 186 3.72 -18.96 -5.94
N ILE A 187 2.86 -17.94 -6.01
CA ILE A 187 3.08 -16.62 -5.39
C ILE A 187 3.34 -16.71 -3.89
N PHE A 188 2.68 -17.65 -3.21
CA PHE A 188 2.79 -17.86 -1.75
C PHE A 188 3.68 -19.03 -1.35
N LYS A 189 4.22 -19.82 -2.30
CA LYS A 189 4.95 -21.07 -1.99
C LYS A 189 6.35 -20.86 -1.42
N ASN A 190 6.99 -19.74 -1.70
CA ASN A 190 8.40 -19.50 -1.34
C ASN A 190 8.54 -18.23 -0.49
N GLY A 191 9.04 -18.36 0.73
CA GLY A 191 9.39 -17.22 1.59
C GLY A 191 10.49 -16.30 1.02
N LYS A 192 11.14 -16.70 -0.08
CA LYS A 192 12.16 -15.93 -0.82
C LYS A 192 11.69 -15.50 -2.22
N SER A 193 10.40 -15.63 -2.53
CA SER A 193 9.84 -15.25 -3.83
C SER A 193 9.97 -13.74 -4.09
N ALA A 194 9.88 -13.35 -5.36
CA ALA A 194 9.83 -11.95 -5.77
C ALA A 194 8.69 -11.19 -5.06
N PHE A 195 7.55 -11.86 -4.87
CA PHE A 195 6.40 -11.29 -4.16
C PHE A 195 6.68 -11.07 -2.66
N THR A 196 7.30 -12.02 -1.98
CA THR A 196 7.69 -11.83 -0.57
C THR A 196 8.67 -10.67 -0.42
N ASN A 197 9.63 -10.54 -1.34
CA ASN A 197 10.55 -9.39 -1.36
C ASN A 197 9.81 -8.07 -1.62
N LEU A 198 8.84 -8.04 -2.51
CA LEU A 198 7.99 -6.88 -2.77
C LEU A 198 7.24 -6.46 -1.50
N VAL A 199 6.59 -7.41 -0.80
CA VAL A 199 5.85 -7.14 0.44
C VAL A 199 6.75 -6.59 1.54
N THR A 200 7.91 -7.22 1.76
CA THR A 200 8.83 -6.82 2.86
C THR A 200 9.57 -5.52 2.59
N ARG A 201 9.69 -5.12 1.33
CA ARG A 201 10.43 -3.93 0.89
C ARG A 201 9.58 -2.97 0.05
N ASN A 202 8.26 -3.03 0.15
CA ASN A 202 7.36 -2.24 -0.68
C ASN A 202 7.68 -0.74 -0.66
N ARG A 203 8.10 -0.19 0.51
CA ARG A 203 8.44 1.23 0.67
C ARG A 203 9.77 1.63 -0.01
N HIS A 204 10.64 0.67 -0.28
CA HIS A 204 11.98 0.92 -0.79
C HIS A 204 12.15 0.51 -2.25
N VAL A 205 11.46 -0.55 -2.69
CA VAL A 205 11.60 -1.07 -4.05
C VAL A 205 10.67 -0.34 -5.00
N VAL A 206 9.38 -0.42 -4.75
CA VAL A 206 8.33 0.25 -5.52
C VAL A 206 7.23 0.64 -4.53
N PRO A 207 7.29 1.86 -4.00
CA PRO A 207 6.36 2.31 -2.98
C PRO A 207 4.91 2.22 -3.45
N GLY A 208 4.06 1.55 -2.68
CA GLY A 208 2.65 1.38 -3.02
C GLY A 208 1.86 0.62 -1.97
N ASN A 209 0.57 0.51 -2.16
CA ASN A 209 -0.31 -0.32 -1.36
C ASN A 209 -0.29 -1.75 -1.91
N ILE A 210 -0.28 -2.74 -1.03
CA ILE A 210 -0.39 -4.15 -1.40
C ILE A 210 -1.67 -4.69 -0.78
N ILE A 211 -2.57 -5.19 -1.62
CA ILE A 211 -3.90 -5.68 -1.23
C ILE A 211 -3.99 -7.15 -1.63
N ILE A 212 -4.12 -8.04 -0.66
CA ILE A 212 -4.19 -9.48 -0.89
C ILE A 212 -5.56 -9.97 -0.46
N ALA A 213 -6.36 -10.47 -1.40
CA ALA A 213 -7.62 -11.12 -1.12
C ALA A 213 -7.44 -12.64 -1.09
N THR A 214 -7.80 -13.27 0.04
CA THR A 214 -7.61 -14.72 0.26
C THR A 214 -8.79 -15.34 0.97
N GLN A 215 -9.00 -16.63 0.77
CA GLN A 215 -10.02 -17.39 1.50
C GLN A 215 -9.47 -18.02 2.79
N ALA A 216 -8.15 -18.20 2.89
CA ALA A 216 -7.51 -18.86 4.02
C ALA A 216 -6.21 -18.15 4.41
N ILE A 217 -6.19 -17.58 5.61
CA ILE A 217 -5.03 -16.84 6.13
C ILE A 217 -3.79 -17.73 6.28
N MET A 218 -3.97 -19.02 6.61
CA MET A 218 -2.88 -19.98 6.77
C MET A 218 -2.10 -20.24 5.48
N GLN A 219 -2.67 -19.97 4.33
CA GLN A 219 -1.98 -20.12 3.04
C GLN A 219 -1.05 -18.95 2.73
N ILE A 220 -1.19 -17.85 3.47
CA ILE A 220 -0.30 -16.69 3.34
C ILE A 220 0.95 -16.94 4.19
N PRO A 221 2.16 -16.85 3.63
CA PRO A 221 3.41 -17.01 4.38
C PRO A 221 3.45 -16.13 5.63
N LYS A 222 3.99 -16.66 6.73
CA LYS A 222 4.10 -15.94 8.01
C LYS A 222 4.80 -14.58 7.83
N THR A 223 5.82 -14.51 6.99
CA THR A 223 6.53 -13.25 6.69
C THR A 223 5.60 -12.19 6.13
N ILE A 224 4.68 -12.55 5.22
CA ILE A 224 3.70 -11.61 4.65
C ILE A 224 2.70 -11.21 5.73
N ARG A 225 2.17 -12.16 6.51
CA ARG A 225 1.22 -11.88 7.60
C ARG A 225 1.79 -10.89 8.62
N LEU A 226 3.05 -11.08 9.04
CA LEU A 226 3.73 -10.18 9.98
C LEU A 226 4.06 -8.78 9.43
N ASN A 227 4.12 -8.63 8.10
CA ASN A 227 4.29 -7.33 7.46
C ASN A 227 2.95 -6.66 7.11
N SER A 228 1.83 -7.34 7.34
CA SER A 228 0.50 -6.79 7.07
C SER A 228 0.06 -5.89 8.22
N ASN A 229 -0.20 -4.64 7.92
CA ASN A 229 -0.61 -3.62 8.86
C ASN A 229 -2.08 -3.18 8.68
N LEU A 230 -2.78 -3.80 7.73
CA LEU A 230 -4.22 -3.63 7.53
C LEU A 230 -4.85 -5.01 7.34
N ILE A 231 -5.70 -5.45 8.27
CA ILE A 231 -6.32 -6.78 8.21
C ILE A 231 -7.83 -6.61 8.19
N VAL A 232 -8.47 -7.23 7.21
CA VAL A 232 -9.93 -7.19 6.99
C VAL A 232 -10.47 -8.61 7.10
N LEU A 233 -11.20 -8.87 8.17
CA LEU A 233 -11.71 -10.19 8.53
C LEU A 233 -13.21 -10.26 8.30
N PHE A 234 -13.62 -11.09 7.37
CA PHE A 234 -15.01 -11.48 7.18
C PHE A 234 -15.35 -12.69 8.07
N LYS A 235 -16.61 -13.05 8.11
CA LYS A 235 -17.07 -14.17 8.92
C LYS A 235 -16.42 -15.49 8.51
N PHE A 236 -15.76 -16.16 9.47
CA PHE A 236 -15.19 -17.49 9.31
C PHE A 236 -16.14 -18.56 9.83
N ALA A 237 -16.06 -19.76 9.24
CA ALA A 237 -16.74 -20.94 9.79
C ALA A 237 -16.11 -21.39 11.12
N ASN A 238 -14.78 -21.29 11.25
CA ASN A 238 -14.05 -21.63 12.46
C ASN A 238 -13.50 -20.35 13.14
N LYS A 239 -14.17 -19.92 14.22
CA LYS A 239 -13.79 -18.73 15.00
C LYS A 239 -12.42 -18.87 15.66
N LYS A 240 -11.96 -20.10 15.95
CA LYS A 240 -10.65 -20.34 16.54
C LYS A 240 -9.51 -19.79 15.69
N GLN A 241 -9.67 -19.74 14.37
CA GLN A 241 -8.69 -19.13 13.47
C GLN A 241 -8.44 -17.65 13.77
N VAL A 242 -9.43 -16.92 14.27
CA VAL A 242 -9.27 -15.51 14.65
C VAL A 242 -8.30 -15.41 15.84
N ILE A 243 -8.43 -16.29 16.81
CA ILE A 243 -7.53 -16.30 17.97
C ILE A 243 -6.14 -16.77 17.55
N ASP A 244 -6.04 -17.92 16.89
CA ASP A 244 -4.75 -18.56 16.61
C ASP A 244 -3.89 -17.73 15.63
N ASP A 245 -4.51 -17.05 14.65
CA ASP A 245 -3.78 -16.39 13.55
C ASP A 245 -3.73 -14.85 13.67
N ILE A 246 -4.72 -14.24 14.30
CA ILE A 246 -4.85 -12.77 14.32
C ILE A 246 -4.48 -12.21 15.70
N HIS A 247 -4.94 -12.84 16.81
CA HIS A 247 -4.63 -12.32 18.13
C HIS A 247 -3.12 -12.09 18.36
N PRO A 248 -2.19 -12.97 17.94
CA PRO A 248 -0.76 -12.71 18.10
C PRO A 248 -0.25 -11.41 17.46
N VAL A 249 -0.96 -10.89 16.45
CA VAL A 249 -0.60 -9.62 15.78
C VAL A 249 -1.06 -8.41 16.58
N VAL A 250 -2.14 -8.55 17.37
CA VAL A 250 -2.79 -7.45 18.09
C VAL A 250 -2.79 -7.60 19.61
N SER A 251 -2.14 -8.64 20.13
CA SER A 251 -2.12 -9.01 21.56
C SER A 251 -1.61 -7.92 22.50
N ALA A 252 -0.85 -6.95 21.99
CA ALA A 252 -0.43 -5.78 22.76
C ALA A 252 -1.55 -4.76 23.00
N TYR A 253 -2.69 -4.88 22.31
CA TYR A 253 -3.77 -3.89 22.31
C TYR A 253 -5.10 -4.43 22.83
N VAL A 254 -5.36 -5.73 22.64
CA VAL A 254 -6.61 -6.39 23.04
C VAL A 254 -6.36 -7.80 23.53
N THR A 255 -7.19 -8.27 24.46
CA THR A 255 -7.23 -9.68 24.88
C THR A 255 -7.95 -10.53 23.82
N GLU A 256 -7.86 -11.87 23.97
CA GLU A 256 -8.59 -12.79 23.08
C GLU A 256 -10.10 -12.55 23.11
N ASP A 257 -10.67 -12.39 24.31
CA ASP A 257 -12.11 -12.14 24.49
C ASP A 257 -12.54 -10.81 23.86
N GLN A 258 -11.74 -9.75 24.04
CA GLN A 258 -11.99 -8.44 23.42
C GLN A 258 -11.92 -8.50 21.89
N LEU A 259 -10.94 -9.22 21.34
CA LEU A 259 -10.85 -9.43 19.91
C LEU A 259 -12.06 -10.17 19.37
N MET A 260 -12.51 -11.21 20.09
CA MET A 260 -13.70 -11.98 19.70
C MET A 260 -14.99 -11.15 19.77
N GLU A 261 -15.13 -10.32 20.80
CA GLU A 261 -16.27 -9.38 20.92
C GLU A 261 -16.33 -8.43 19.71
N LEU A 262 -15.20 -7.77 19.39
CA LEU A 262 -15.08 -6.89 18.22
C LEU A 262 -15.40 -7.61 16.91
N TYR A 263 -14.85 -8.83 16.76
CA TYR A 263 -15.06 -9.64 15.57
C TYR A 263 -16.50 -10.07 15.39
N GLU A 264 -17.16 -10.58 16.45
CA GLU A 264 -18.55 -11.03 16.41
C GLU A 264 -19.50 -9.86 16.15
N TYR A 265 -19.24 -8.71 16.77
CA TYR A 265 -20.02 -7.50 16.51
C TYR A 265 -19.87 -7.03 15.06
N ALA A 266 -18.64 -6.92 14.58
CA ALA A 266 -18.38 -6.42 13.23
C ALA A 266 -18.94 -7.35 12.14
N THR A 267 -18.90 -8.68 12.36
CA THR A 267 -19.34 -9.70 11.39
C THR A 267 -20.74 -10.27 11.66
N SER A 268 -21.52 -9.64 12.53
CA SER A 268 -22.87 -10.08 12.89
C SER A 268 -23.83 -10.13 11.69
N GLU A 269 -23.68 -9.18 10.77
CA GLU A 269 -24.45 -9.10 9.53
C GLU A 269 -23.64 -9.65 8.35
N ALA A 270 -24.32 -10.16 7.35
CA ALA A 270 -23.69 -10.66 6.13
C ALA A 270 -22.88 -9.57 5.43
N HIS A 271 -21.75 -9.95 4.86
CA HIS A 271 -20.84 -9.08 4.09
C HIS A 271 -20.14 -7.97 4.87
N ASN A 272 -20.36 -7.89 6.19
CA ASN A 272 -19.59 -6.99 7.05
C ASN A 272 -18.30 -7.65 7.51
N ALA A 273 -17.31 -6.80 7.85
CA ALA A 273 -15.98 -7.23 8.22
C ALA A 273 -15.44 -6.42 9.43
N LEU A 274 -14.66 -7.07 10.27
CA LEU A 274 -13.75 -6.40 11.19
C LEU A 274 -12.52 -5.92 10.42
N VAL A 275 -12.25 -4.62 10.48
CA VAL A 275 -11.04 -4.01 9.95
C VAL A 275 -10.12 -3.66 11.12
N ILE A 276 -8.93 -4.21 11.11
CA ILE A 276 -7.85 -3.92 12.04
C ILE A 276 -6.86 -3.03 11.30
N ASP A 277 -6.87 -1.75 11.61
CA ASP A 277 -6.08 -0.74 10.94
C ASP A 277 -4.89 -0.30 11.80
N GLY A 278 -3.73 -0.88 11.52
CA GLY A 278 -2.43 -0.54 12.11
C GLY A 278 -1.56 0.33 11.19
N THR A 279 -2.16 1.03 10.23
CA THR A 279 -1.41 1.90 9.30
C THR A 279 -0.97 3.21 9.94
N SER A 280 -1.55 3.58 11.08
CA SER A 280 -1.17 4.72 11.90
C SER A 280 -0.33 4.30 13.12
N SER A 281 -0.01 5.24 14.02
CA SER A 281 0.74 4.97 15.26
C SER A 281 -0.02 4.12 16.28
N LYS A 282 -1.35 4.03 16.15
CA LYS A 282 -2.20 3.22 17.02
C LYS A 282 -3.05 2.31 16.15
N ILE A 283 -3.32 1.10 16.65
CA ILE A 283 -4.29 0.20 16.00
C ILE A 283 -5.69 0.74 16.25
N ILE A 284 -6.49 0.80 15.18
CA ILE A 284 -7.89 1.21 15.20
C ILE A 284 -8.72 0.03 14.71
N PHE A 285 -9.75 -0.35 15.47
CA PHE A 285 -10.71 -1.36 15.07
C PHE A 285 -11.91 -0.67 14.41
N LYS A 286 -12.36 -1.21 13.27
CA LYS A 286 -13.50 -0.63 12.52
C LYS A 286 -14.44 -1.74 12.06
N LYS A 287 -15.74 -1.43 11.97
CA LYS A 287 -16.69 -2.23 11.17
C LYS A 287 -16.65 -1.66 9.75
N ASN A 288 -16.23 -2.48 8.79
CA ASN A 288 -15.88 -2.03 7.43
C ASN A 288 -14.82 -0.91 7.49
N PHE A 289 -14.97 0.17 6.71
CA PHE A 289 -14.10 1.36 6.79
C PHE A 289 -14.83 2.60 7.32
N ASP A 290 -16.09 2.47 7.68
CA ASP A 290 -17.01 3.59 7.96
C ASP A 290 -17.41 3.74 9.43
N LYS A 291 -17.11 2.77 10.30
CA LYS A 291 -17.44 2.84 11.73
C LYS A 291 -16.27 2.42 12.61
N ILE A 292 -15.78 3.31 13.46
CA ILE A 292 -14.79 2.98 14.49
C ILE A 292 -15.48 2.20 15.60
N LEU A 293 -14.81 1.16 16.10
CA LEU A 293 -15.25 0.34 17.21
C LEU A 293 -14.36 0.64 18.43
N GLU A 294 -14.98 1.00 19.52
CA GLU A 294 -14.32 1.23 20.81
C GLU A 294 -14.83 0.22 21.82
N LEU A 295 -13.92 -0.37 22.59
CA LEU A 295 -14.28 -1.24 23.70
C LEU A 295 -14.69 -0.37 24.89
N ASN A 296 -15.85 -0.64 25.44
CA ASN A 296 -16.25 -0.05 26.71
C ASN A 296 -15.29 -0.61 27.81
N THR A 297 -14.49 0.29 28.37
CA THR A 297 -13.61 0.00 29.52
C THR A 297 -14.41 -0.17 30.80
#